data_3f19c7a9efad4e375a67ebcff0f5e95a
#
_entry.id   3f19c7a9efad4e375a67ebcff0f5e95a
#
_cell.length_a   1.000
_cell.length_b   1.000
_cell.length_c   1.000
_cell.angle_alpha   90.00
_cell.angle_beta   90.00
_cell.angle_gamma   90.00
#
_symmetry.space_group_name_H-M   'P 1'
#
loop_
_entity.id
_entity.type
_entity.pdbx_description
1 polymer ?
#
loop_
_entity_poly.entity_id
_entity_poly.type
_entity_poly.pdbx_seq_one_letter_code
_entity_poly.pdbx_strand_id
1 'polypeptide(L)'
;EMCIRDRSGTPNVRLCDCLECHSSTLQENCVSATGSYPVYGATGLIGYTDSYAHNGESILIVKDGSGVGSLSYVNDHFSVIGTLNYLTPKEKYSSLYLYYALMAFNFTPYITGMAIPHIYFKDYGKAKLFCPSIEKQIRIASLLHNIEQKLVVEQNLIISLNAQKSYLLRMLFI
;
A
#
# COMPACT_ATOMS: atom_id res chain seq x y z
N GLU A 1 -6.32 -5.47 -30.10
CA GLU A 1 -5.14 -6.16 -29.51
C GLU A 1 -4.10 -5.12 -29.13
N MET A 2 -4.12 -4.73 -27.87
CA MET A 2 -3.10 -3.86 -27.30
C MET A 2 -1.84 -4.70 -27.12
N CYS A 3 -0.84 -4.42 -27.92
CA CYS A 3 0.39 -5.20 -28.00
C CYS A 3 1.16 -5.14 -26.66
N ILE A 4 1.05 -6.19 -25.85
CA ILE A 4 1.72 -6.36 -24.55
C ILE A 4 3.25 -6.57 -24.72
N ARG A 5 3.80 -6.33 -25.90
CA ARG A 5 5.20 -6.66 -26.24
C ARG A 5 6.23 -5.54 -26.01
N ASP A 6 5.81 -4.36 -25.57
CA ASP A 6 6.80 -3.33 -25.23
C ASP A 6 7.07 -3.26 -23.72
N ARG A 7 7.59 -4.36 -23.14
CA ARG A 7 8.28 -4.36 -21.87
C ARG A 7 9.67 -3.75 -22.01
N SER A 8 9.76 -2.62 -22.66
CA SER A 8 11.05 -1.93 -22.92
C SER A 8 11.56 -1.15 -21.70
N GLY A 9 10.98 -1.36 -20.52
CA GLY A 9 11.47 -0.76 -19.29
C GLY A 9 12.55 -1.61 -18.63
N THR A 10 13.80 -1.48 -19.04
CA THR A 10 14.91 -2.03 -18.26
C THR A 10 14.95 -1.35 -16.89
N PRO A 11 15.04 -2.11 -15.77
CA PRO A 11 15.15 -1.52 -14.44
C PRO A 11 16.32 -0.54 -14.36
N ASN A 12 16.05 0.73 -14.09
CA ASN A 12 17.03 1.81 -14.22
C ASN A 12 17.33 2.55 -12.90
N VAL A 13 16.46 2.39 -11.86
CA VAL A 13 16.59 3.10 -10.58
C VAL A 13 16.51 2.10 -9.43
N ARG A 14 17.34 2.26 -8.40
CA ARG A 14 17.20 1.49 -7.15
C ARG A 14 16.07 2.04 -6.31
N LEU A 15 15.40 1.17 -5.54
CA LEU A 15 14.35 1.59 -4.61
C LEU A 15 14.85 2.62 -3.59
N CYS A 16 16.05 2.46 -3.05
CA CYS A 16 16.67 3.41 -2.13
C CYS A 16 17.03 4.77 -2.76
N ASP A 17 17.08 4.86 -4.10
CA ASP A 17 17.35 6.12 -4.79
C ASP A 17 16.05 6.93 -5.01
N CYS A 18 14.89 6.28 -4.98
CA CYS A 18 13.58 6.90 -5.21
C CYS A 18 12.68 6.96 -3.96
N LEU A 19 13.00 6.21 -2.92
CA LEU A 19 12.21 6.13 -1.67
C LEU A 19 13.08 6.38 -0.45
N GLU A 20 12.48 6.99 0.57
CA GLU A 20 12.99 7.01 1.95
C GLU A 20 12.13 6.09 2.80
N CYS A 21 12.79 5.36 3.70
CA CYS A 21 12.12 4.40 4.58
C CYS A 21 12.15 4.90 6.02
N HIS A 22 10.97 4.97 6.62
CA HIS A 22 10.77 5.41 7.99
C HIS A 22 10.18 4.26 8.81
N SER A 23 10.65 4.11 10.04
CA SER A 23 10.18 3.11 10.99
C SER A 23 9.46 3.79 12.15
N SER A 24 8.50 3.10 12.74
CA SER A 24 7.81 3.52 13.95
C SER A 24 8.19 2.63 15.13
N THR A 25 8.16 3.21 16.32
CA THR A 25 8.26 2.49 17.61
C THR A 25 6.92 2.43 18.33
N LEU A 26 5.85 2.95 17.73
CA LEU A 26 4.51 2.94 18.30
C LEU A 26 4.05 1.48 18.51
N GLN A 27 3.61 1.18 19.73
CA GLN A 27 3.08 -0.13 20.08
C GLN A 27 1.55 -0.13 19.97
N GLU A 28 0.97 -1.28 19.67
CA GLU A 28 -0.48 -1.44 19.50
C GLU A 28 -1.27 -1.08 20.77
N ASN A 29 -0.70 -1.31 21.95
CA ASN A 29 -1.30 -0.96 23.23
C ASN A 29 -1.42 0.56 23.49
N CYS A 30 -0.75 1.39 22.68
CA CYS A 30 -0.85 2.85 22.71
C CYS A 30 -1.92 3.40 21.75
N VAL A 31 -2.66 2.54 21.05
CA VAL A 31 -3.67 2.92 20.09
C VAL A 31 -5.05 2.87 20.74
N SER A 32 -5.85 3.92 20.54
CA SER A 32 -7.21 4.05 21.06
C SER A 32 -8.27 3.73 19.99
N ALA A 33 -9.46 3.34 20.42
CA ALA A 33 -10.60 3.18 19.52
C ALA A 33 -11.07 4.52 18.92
N THR A 34 -10.75 5.65 19.57
CA THR A 34 -11.12 7.01 19.17
C THR A 34 -9.89 7.91 19.26
N GLY A 35 -9.82 8.93 18.41
CA GLY A 35 -8.73 9.90 18.36
C GLY A 35 -8.79 10.71 17.07
N SER A 36 -7.85 11.65 16.91
CA SER A 36 -7.85 12.59 15.80
C SER A 36 -7.18 12.02 14.53
N TYR A 37 -6.22 11.12 14.69
CA TYR A 37 -5.37 10.64 13.58
C TYR A 37 -5.35 9.12 13.50
N PRO A 38 -5.54 8.54 12.31
CA PRO A 38 -5.54 7.09 12.12
C PRO A 38 -4.16 6.46 12.38
N VAL A 39 -4.20 5.25 12.91
CA VAL A 39 -3.03 4.39 13.11
C VAL A 39 -3.21 3.11 12.30
N TYR A 40 -2.21 2.79 11.51
CA TYR A 40 -2.24 1.60 10.66
C TYR A 40 -1.35 0.49 11.22
N GLY A 41 -1.86 -0.72 11.10
CA GLY A 41 -1.18 -1.99 11.38
C GLY A 41 -1.17 -2.90 10.16
N ALA A 42 -0.70 -4.13 10.32
CA ALA A 42 -0.59 -5.10 9.22
C ALA A 42 -1.94 -5.45 8.56
N THR A 43 -3.05 -5.29 9.27
CA THR A 43 -4.41 -5.55 8.79
C THR A 43 -5.16 -4.29 8.31
N GLY A 44 -4.48 -3.14 8.23
CA GLY A 44 -5.07 -1.85 7.87
C GLY A 44 -5.24 -0.93 9.07
N LEU A 45 -6.32 -0.14 9.09
CA LEU A 45 -6.64 0.76 10.19
C LEU A 45 -6.92 -0.06 11.47
N ILE A 46 -6.17 0.22 12.55
CA ILE A 46 -6.31 -0.47 13.84
C ILE A 46 -6.84 0.43 14.96
N GLY A 47 -6.87 1.73 14.75
CA GLY A 47 -7.39 2.71 15.70
C GLY A 47 -6.83 4.10 15.47
N TYR A 48 -6.76 4.90 16.52
CA TYR A 48 -6.42 6.32 16.45
C TYR A 48 -5.48 6.76 17.56
N THR A 49 -4.83 7.92 17.34
CA THR A 49 -4.01 8.65 18.32
C THR A 49 -4.30 10.15 18.25
N ASP A 50 -3.86 10.90 19.26
CA ASP A 50 -4.02 12.36 19.29
C ASP A 50 -2.86 13.11 18.60
N SER A 51 -1.86 12.38 18.14
CA SER A 51 -0.73 12.89 17.37
C SER A 51 -0.46 12.01 16.16
N TYR A 52 0.15 12.57 15.11
CA TYR A 52 0.53 11.83 13.92
C TYR A 52 2.05 11.79 13.75
N ALA A 53 2.55 10.72 13.15
CA ALA A 53 3.98 10.56 12.85
C ALA A 53 4.35 11.19 11.50
N HIS A 54 3.44 11.19 10.54
CA HIS A 54 3.68 11.70 9.19
C HIS A 54 2.40 12.31 8.59
N ASN A 55 2.61 13.24 7.65
CA ASN A 55 1.54 13.87 6.86
C ASN A 55 1.93 13.85 5.38
N GLY A 56 1.02 13.36 4.54
CA GLY A 56 1.17 13.32 3.08
C GLY A 56 1.22 11.92 2.50
N GLU A 57 1.53 11.87 1.20
CA GLU A 57 1.56 10.63 0.44
C GLU A 57 2.64 9.67 0.93
N SER A 58 2.23 8.46 1.27
CA SER A 58 3.14 7.42 1.76
C SER A 58 2.68 6.03 1.35
N ILE A 59 3.64 5.13 1.18
CA ILE A 59 3.41 3.72 0.94
C ILE A 59 3.73 2.98 2.24
N LEU A 60 2.72 2.38 2.85
CA LEU A 60 2.90 1.53 4.02
C LEU A 60 3.31 0.13 3.56
N ILE A 61 4.29 -0.46 4.23
CA ILE A 61 4.74 -1.82 3.97
C ILE A 61 4.83 -2.60 5.27
N VAL A 62 4.19 -3.76 5.30
CA VAL A 62 4.30 -4.69 6.43
C VAL A 62 5.70 -5.29 6.39
N LYS A 63 6.50 -5.00 7.44
CA LYS A 63 7.87 -5.49 7.54
C LYS A 63 8.00 -6.76 8.36
N ASP A 64 7.07 -7.03 9.28
CA ASP A 64 7.12 -8.16 10.21
C ASP A 64 5.79 -8.91 10.25
N GLY A 65 5.85 -10.24 10.32
CA GLY A 65 4.70 -11.13 10.50
C GLY A 65 4.15 -11.74 9.20
N SER A 66 3.00 -12.40 9.31
CA SER A 66 2.41 -13.21 8.22
C SER A 66 2.03 -12.39 6.96
N GLY A 67 1.82 -11.09 7.12
CA GLY A 67 1.51 -10.18 6.02
C GLY A 67 2.72 -9.48 5.40
N VAL A 68 3.95 -9.95 5.69
CA VAL A 68 5.19 -9.31 5.24
C VAL A 68 5.20 -9.05 3.73
N GLY A 69 5.55 -7.81 3.33
CA GLY A 69 5.52 -7.37 1.94
C GLY A 69 4.17 -6.83 1.45
N SER A 70 3.09 -6.93 2.27
CA SER A 70 1.81 -6.29 1.93
C SER A 70 1.93 -4.77 1.95
N LEU A 71 1.25 -4.13 1.01
CA LEU A 71 1.34 -2.69 0.77
C LEU A 71 -0.02 -2.02 0.95
N SER A 72 0.01 -0.77 1.42
CA SER A 72 -1.13 0.13 1.43
C SER A 72 -0.67 1.53 1.04
N TYR A 73 -1.57 2.32 0.46
CA TYR A 73 -1.30 3.72 0.11
C TYR A 73 -2.12 4.64 1.02
N VAL A 74 -1.47 5.65 1.58
CA VAL A 74 -2.09 6.65 2.45
C VAL A 74 -1.65 8.03 2.00
N ASN A 75 -2.60 8.98 2.00
CA ASN A 75 -2.34 10.40 1.72
C ASN A 75 -3.11 11.24 2.74
N ASP A 76 -2.63 11.28 3.97
CA ASP A 76 -3.22 12.06 5.06
C ASP A 76 -2.24 12.12 6.24
N HIS A 77 -2.70 12.67 7.38
CA HIS A 77 -2.03 12.58 8.66
C HIS A 77 -2.23 11.19 9.25
N PHE A 78 -1.14 10.49 9.55
CA PHE A 78 -1.24 9.12 10.07
C PHE A 78 -0.07 8.73 10.96
N SER A 79 -0.23 7.60 11.65
CA SER A 79 0.84 6.87 12.32
C SER A 79 0.78 5.40 11.91
N VAL A 80 1.90 4.69 12.10
CA VAL A 80 1.98 3.24 11.92
C VAL A 80 2.56 2.59 13.17
N ILE A 81 2.14 1.37 13.48
CA ILE A 81 2.76 0.58 14.56
C ILE A 81 4.10 -0.03 14.10
N GLY A 82 4.88 -0.50 15.05
CA GLY A 82 6.23 -1.00 14.83
C GLY A 82 6.40 -2.15 13.84
N THR A 83 5.32 -2.84 13.47
CA THR A 83 5.32 -3.92 12.45
C THR A 83 5.29 -3.42 11.01
N LEU A 84 5.10 -2.11 10.81
CA LEU A 84 5.12 -1.46 9.50
C LEU A 84 6.31 -0.50 9.38
N ASN A 85 6.73 -0.31 8.14
CA ASN A 85 7.44 0.90 7.72
C ASN A 85 6.52 1.72 6.82
N TYR A 86 6.77 3.03 6.73
CA TYR A 86 6.21 3.87 5.68
C TYR A 86 7.34 4.41 4.81
N LEU A 87 7.07 4.41 3.49
CA LEU A 87 8.00 4.83 2.46
C LEU A 87 7.49 6.14 1.86
N THR A 88 8.34 7.15 1.84
CA THR A 88 8.03 8.44 1.21
C THR A 88 8.82 8.59 -0.09
N PRO A 89 8.22 9.16 -1.15
CA PRO A 89 8.93 9.38 -2.39
C PRO A 89 9.97 10.49 -2.20
N LYS A 90 11.14 10.32 -2.81
CA LYS A 90 12.09 11.41 -2.98
C LYS A 90 11.63 12.34 -4.10
N GLU A 91 12.16 13.56 -4.13
CA GLU A 91 11.90 14.49 -5.22
C GLU A 91 12.04 13.83 -6.60
N LYS A 92 11.20 14.20 -7.54
CA LYS A 92 11.12 13.71 -8.93
C LYS A 92 10.46 12.33 -9.11
N TYR A 93 9.91 11.74 -8.06
CA TYR A 93 9.18 10.47 -8.17
C TYR A 93 7.73 10.62 -7.70
N SER A 94 6.81 9.99 -8.41
CA SER A 94 5.41 9.91 -8.02
C SER A 94 5.21 8.79 -7.00
N SER A 95 4.68 9.13 -5.83
CA SER A 95 4.36 8.19 -4.77
C SER A 95 3.41 7.10 -5.26
N LEU A 96 2.36 7.51 -5.94
CA LEU A 96 1.35 6.60 -6.47
C LEU A 96 1.90 5.67 -7.56
N TYR A 97 2.81 6.16 -8.41
CA TYR A 97 3.51 5.30 -9.37
C TYR A 97 4.37 4.26 -8.67
N LEU A 98 5.15 4.68 -7.67
CA LEU A 98 5.99 3.77 -6.90
C LEU A 98 5.18 2.74 -6.12
N TYR A 99 4.00 3.11 -5.61
CA TYR A 99 3.06 2.17 -4.99
C TYR A 99 2.67 1.05 -5.95
N TYR A 100 2.21 1.39 -7.16
CA TYR A 100 1.84 0.37 -8.17
C TYR A 100 3.05 -0.45 -8.65
N ALA A 101 4.21 0.18 -8.78
CA ALA A 101 5.44 -0.53 -9.13
C ALA A 101 5.85 -1.55 -8.05
N LEU A 102 5.67 -1.19 -6.76
CA LEU A 102 5.93 -2.08 -5.64
C LEU A 102 4.88 -3.20 -5.52
N MET A 103 3.62 -2.96 -5.89
CA MET A 103 2.60 -4.02 -5.97
C MET A 103 2.99 -5.14 -6.95
N ALA A 104 3.71 -4.80 -8.02
CA ALA A 104 4.24 -5.75 -8.98
C ALA A 104 5.62 -6.31 -8.60
N PHE A 105 6.22 -5.81 -7.51
CA PHE A 105 7.55 -6.21 -7.08
C PHE A 105 7.51 -7.50 -6.26
N ASN A 106 8.43 -8.41 -6.53
CA ASN A 106 8.55 -9.66 -5.77
C ASN A 106 9.42 -9.47 -4.53
N PHE A 107 8.82 -9.42 -3.36
CA PHE A 107 9.51 -9.34 -2.07
C PHE A 107 10.04 -10.67 -1.57
N THR A 108 9.59 -11.80 -2.10
CA THR A 108 9.95 -13.16 -1.62
C THR A 108 11.45 -13.39 -1.42
N PRO A 109 12.35 -12.93 -2.32
CA PRO A 109 13.79 -13.13 -2.14
C PRO A 109 14.39 -12.36 -0.94
N TYR A 110 13.66 -11.40 -0.39
CA TYR A 110 14.10 -10.54 0.71
C TYR A 110 13.47 -10.92 2.04
N ILE A 111 12.56 -11.89 2.05
CA ILE A 111 11.91 -12.38 3.28
C ILE A 111 12.91 -13.27 4.00
N THR A 112 13.15 -12.95 5.27
CA THR A 112 13.99 -13.71 6.19
C THR A 112 13.20 -14.07 7.44
N GLY A 113 13.70 -15.02 8.26
CA GLY A 113 13.02 -15.48 9.49
C GLY A 113 12.06 -16.63 9.23
N MET A 114 12.33 -17.81 9.85
CA MET A 114 11.52 -19.03 9.71
C MET A 114 10.24 -18.97 10.54
N ALA A 115 10.32 -18.45 11.78
CA ALA A 115 9.18 -18.41 12.70
C ALA A 115 8.34 -17.13 12.51
N ILE A 116 9.02 -15.99 12.36
CA ILE A 116 8.38 -14.70 12.09
C ILE A 116 9.04 -14.12 10.83
N PRO A 117 8.35 -14.14 9.68
CA PRO A 117 8.87 -13.55 8.46
C PRO A 117 9.11 -12.04 8.62
N HIS A 118 10.21 -11.52 8.08
CA HIS A 118 10.51 -10.10 8.08
C HIS A 118 11.30 -9.68 6.86
N ILE A 119 11.20 -8.39 6.49
CA ILE A 119 11.96 -7.76 5.42
C ILE A 119 12.62 -6.48 5.91
N TYR A 120 13.80 -6.19 5.37
CA TYR A 120 14.52 -4.96 5.67
C TYR A 120 14.73 -4.10 4.42
N PHE A 121 14.45 -2.80 4.55
CA PHE A 121 14.67 -1.85 3.45
C PHE A 121 16.12 -1.82 2.96
N LYS A 122 17.09 -2.02 3.85
CA LYS A 122 18.51 -2.11 3.49
C LYS A 122 18.82 -3.20 2.46
N ASP A 123 17.97 -4.23 2.36
CA ASP A 123 18.13 -5.36 1.47
C ASP A 123 17.32 -5.18 0.18
N TYR A 124 15.99 -5.04 0.27
CA TYR A 124 15.15 -4.84 -0.92
C TYR A 124 15.33 -3.44 -1.54
N GLY A 125 15.77 -2.44 -0.79
CA GLY A 125 16.08 -1.09 -1.30
C GLY A 125 17.18 -1.07 -2.37
N LYS A 126 18.04 -2.08 -2.43
CA LYS A 126 19.06 -2.24 -3.47
C LYS A 126 18.52 -2.75 -4.81
N ALA A 127 17.34 -3.34 -4.79
CA ALA A 127 16.69 -3.81 -6.01
C ALA A 127 16.36 -2.66 -6.93
N LYS A 128 16.37 -2.94 -8.23
CA LYS A 128 16.05 -1.97 -9.25
C LYS A 128 14.63 -2.15 -9.75
N LEU A 129 13.97 -1.05 -10.02
CA LEU A 129 12.70 -0.99 -10.73
C LEU A 129 12.83 -0.06 -11.95
N PHE A 130 11.85 -0.14 -12.84
CA PHE A 130 11.76 0.77 -13.98
C PHE A 130 11.04 2.05 -13.55
N CYS A 131 11.71 3.21 -13.70
CA CYS A 131 11.13 4.53 -13.50
C CYS A 131 11.27 5.33 -14.80
N PRO A 132 10.18 5.58 -15.52
CA PRO A 132 10.16 6.49 -16.67
C PRO A 132 10.23 7.96 -16.21
N SER A 133 10.12 8.90 -17.17
CA SER A 133 9.99 10.33 -16.82
C SER A 133 8.78 10.59 -15.92
N ILE A 134 8.83 11.66 -15.12
CA ILE A 134 7.78 11.97 -14.14
C ILE A 134 6.40 12.10 -14.78
N GLU A 135 6.30 12.66 -16.00
CA GLU A 135 5.03 12.79 -16.73
C GLU A 135 4.45 11.42 -17.07
N LYS A 136 5.29 10.46 -17.46
CA LYS A 136 4.86 9.08 -17.72
C LYS A 136 4.48 8.36 -16.43
N GLN A 137 5.22 8.59 -15.33
CA GLN A 137 4.86 8.04 -14.01
C GLN A 137 3.46 8.49 -13.60
N ILE A 138 3.18 9.80 -13.65
CA ILE A 138 1.87 10.37 -13.30
C ILE A 138 0.77 9.79 -14.19
N ARG A 139 1.00 9.70 -15.50
CA ARG A 139 0.00 9.15 -16.44
C ARG A 139 -0.32 7.69 -16.16
N ILE A 140 0.69 6.86 -15.92
CA ILE A 140 0.51 5.44 -15.59
C ILE A 140 -0.21 5.29 -14.25
N ALA A 141 0.22 6.02 -13.24
CA ALA A 141 -0.39 5.99 -11.92
C ALA A 141 -1.86 6.40 -11.94
N SER A 142 -2.19 7.49 -12.64
CA SER A 142 -3.58 7.95 -12.78
C SER A 142 -4.46 6.93 -13.48
N LEU A 143 -3.95 6.27 -14.52
CA LEU A 143 -4.70 5.22 -15.21
C LEU A 143 -5.00 4.04 -14.28
N LEU A 144 -4.01 3.55 -13.56
CA LEU A 144 -4.17 2.43 -12.63
C LEU A 144 -5.09 2.80 -11.46
N HIS A 145 -4.94 4.00 -10.93
CA HIS A 145 -5.79 4.50 -9.85
C HIS A 145 -7.27 4.60 -10.27
N ASN A 146 -7.54 5.11 -11.46
CA ASN A 146 -8.92 5.16 -12.00
C ASN A 146 -9.53 3.76 -12.16
N ILE A 147 -8.75 2.77 -12.57
CA ILE A 147 -9.20 1.38 -12.65
C ILE A 147 -9.50 0.84 -11.25
N GLU A 148 -8.62 1.08 -10.29
CA GLU A 148 -8.78 0.64 -8.89
C GLU A 148 -10.02 1.26 -8.25
N GLN A 149 -10.24 2.58 -8.43
CA GLN A 149 -11.45 3.27 -7.96
C GLN A 149 -12.71 2.67 -8.57
N LYS A 150 -12.70 2.35 -9.86
CA LYS A 150 -13.84 1.70 -10.52
C LYS A 150 -14.09 0.31 -9.94
N LEU A 151 -13.06 -0.48 -9.69
CA LEU A 151 -13.19 -1.80 -9.04
C LEU A 151 -13.83 -1.69 -7.65
N VAL A 152 -13.45 -0.71 -6.84
CA VAL A 152 -14.06 -0.47 -5.52
C VAL A 152 -15.55 -0.14 -5.65
N VAL A 153 -15.94 0.72 -6.60
CA VAL A 153 -17.35 1.07 -6.83
C VAL A 153 -18.16 -0.16 -7.25
N GLU A 154 -17.65 -0.98 -8.17
CA GLU A 154 -18.34 -2.19 -8.65
C GLU A 154 -18.45 -3.25 -7.53
N GLN A 155 -17.43 -3.41 -6.71
CA GLN A 155 -17.48 -4.31 -5.54
C GLN A 155 -18.56 -3.88 -4.54
N ASN A 156 -18.66 -2.59 -4.23
CA ASN A 156 -19.69 -2.06 -3.36
C ASN A 156 -21.11 -2.27 -3.94
N LEU A 157 -21.26 -2.11 -5.25
CA LEU A 157 -22.51 -2.42 -5.94
C LEU A 157 -22.89 -3.90 -5.80
N ILE A 158 -21.96 -4.82 -5.97
CA ILE A 158 -22.19 -6.26 -5.79
C ILE A 158 -22.64 -6.56 -4.35
N ILE A 159 -22.00 -5.96 -3.34
CA ILE A 159 -22.40 -6.10 -1.92
C ILE A 159 -23.83 -5.63 -1.72
N SER A 160 -24.18 -4.46 -2.25
CA SER A 160 -25.54 -3.88 -2.15
C SER A 160 -26.59 -4.79 -2.82
N LEU A 161 -26.33 -5.27 -4.03
CA LEU A 161 -27.23 -6.18 -4.74
C LEU A 161 -27.44 -7.51 -4.01
N ASN A 162 -26.38 -8.06 -3.41
CA ASN A 162 -26.50 -9.27 -2.60
C ASN A 162 -27.32 -9.05 -1.33
N ALA A 163 -27.21 -7.88 -0.69
CA ALA A 163 -28.04 -7.50 0.44
C ALA A 163 -29.52 -7.38 0.05
N GLN A 164 -29.82 -6.73 -1.08
CA GLN A 164 -31.17 -6.63 -1.62
C GLN A 164 -31.76 -8.00 -1.96
N LYS A 165 -30.99 -8.86 -2.62
CA LYS A 165 -31.41 -10.23 -2.92
C LYS A 165 -31.74 -11.00 -1.63
N SER A 166 -30.91 -10.91 -0.62
CA SER A 166 -31.12 -11.58 0.67
C SER A 166 -32.39 -11.07 1.37
N TYR A 167 -32.62 -9.75 1.32
CA TYR A 167 -33.84 -9.14 1.85
C TYR A 167 -35.10 -9.67 1.14
N LEU A 168 -35.12 -9.66 -0.20
CA LEU A 168 -36.28 -10.15 -0.98
C LEU A 168 -36.52 -11.64 -0.74
N LEU A 169 -35.50 -12.46 -0.63
CA LEU A 169 -35.68 -13.89 -0.32
C LEU A 169 -36.38 -14.08 1.04
N ARG A 170 -36.00 -13.31 2.06
CA ARG A 170 -36.64 -13.37 3.37
C ARG A 170 -38.10 -12.91 3.30
N MET A 171 -38.39 -11.83 2.55
CA MET A 171 -39.72 -11.29 2.43
C MET A 171 -40.68 -12.16 1.62
N LEU A 172 -40.19 -12.91 0.64
CA LEU A 172 -41.02 -13.68 -0.29
C LEU A 172 -41.18 -15.15 0.10
N PHE A 173 -40.30 -15.71 0.93
CA PHE A 173 -40.26 -17.14 1.22
C PHE A 173 -40.28 -17.51 2.72
N ILE A 174 -40.32 -16.54 3.62
CA ILE A 174 -40.48 -16.71 5.06
C ILE A 174 -41.64 -15.86 5.56
#